data_bca791b19e54c16f675a092752b7b9ae
#
_entry.id   bca791b19e54c16f675a092752b7b9ae
#
_cell.length_a   1.000
_cell.length_b   1.000
_cell.length_c   1.000
_cell.angle_alpha   90.00
_cell.angle_beta   90.00
_cell.angle_gamma   90.00
#
_symmetry.space_group_name_H-M   'P 1'
#
loop_
_entity.id
_entity.type
_entity.pdbx_description
1 polymer ?
#
loop_
_entity_poly.entity_id
_entity_poly.type
_entity_poly.pdbx_seq_one_letter_code
_entity_poly.pdbx_strand_id
1 'polypeptide(L)'
;RIELVAKFLKLADPDIMCLQETKCIDEKLPLEAFEKLGYKFAAFKGQKSYNGVLILSKRKIVNVEKFNFCDKADARHIGIELEDGIKVHNLYIPAGGDLPDIRLNPKFEHKINFLSEIKDKFFNYEMKKTIMVGDFNIAPLPDDVWSHKALLNVVSHTKIETDLLSEIKKRGKWIDTFREINPSGKLYSWWSYRARDWKVSNRGRRLDHICCLLYTSPSPRD
;
A
#
# COMPACT_ATOMS: atom_id res chain seq x y z
N ARG A 1 2.34 1.29 20.05
CA ARG A 1 1.57 1.34 18.78
C ARG A 1 0.57 0.20 18.63
N ILE A 2 0.84 -0.97 19.22
CA ILE A 2 -0.09 -2.13 19.20
C ILE A 2 -1.47 -1.75 19.75
N GLU A 3 -1.52 -1.02 20.85
CA GLU A 3 -2.77 -0.57 21.47
C GLU A 3 -3.63 0.27 20.53
N LEU A 4 -2.99 1.13 19.70
CA LEU A 4 -3.71 1.94 18.70
C LEU A 4 -4.28 1.08 17.59
N VAL A 5 -3.52 0.09 17.11
CA VAL A 5 -4.00 -0.88 16.12
C VAL A 5 -5.16 -1.69 16.70
N ALA A 6 -5.00 -2.21 17.91
CA ALA A 6 -6.06 -2.97 18.59
C ALA A 6 -7.34 -2.14 18.81
N LYS A 7 -7.20 -0.85 19.18
CA LYS A 7 -8.32 0.08 19.29
C LYS A 7 -9.02 0.29 17.94
N PHE A 8 -8.26 0.48 16.88
CA PHE A 8 -8.81 0.62 15.51
C PHE A 8 -9.54 -0.65 15.07
N LEU A 9 -8.94 -1.83 15.29
CA LEU A 9 -9.55 -3.11 14.94
C LEU A 9 -10.89 -3.34 15.66
N LYS A 10 -10.99 -2.94 16.94
CA LYS A 10 -12.24 -2.99 17.71
C LYS A 10 -13.31 -2.03 17.19
N LEU A 11 -12.90 -0.87 16.68
CA LEU A 11 -13.80 0.18 16.23
C LEU A 11 -14.31 -0.08 14.79
N ALA A 12 -13.39 -0.40 13.89
CA ALA A 12 -13.65 -0.55 12.45
C ALA A 12 -14.05 -1.97 12.06
N ASP A 13 -13.64 -2.96 12.87
CA ASP A 13 -13.93 -4.39 12.73
C ASP A 13 -13.79 -4.97 11.30
N PRO A 14 -12.71 -4.65 10.55
CA PRO A 14 -12.54 -5.12 9.19
C PRO A 14 -12.30 -6.63 9.15
N ASP A 15 -12.69 -7.30 8.04
CA ASP A 15 -12.36 -8.72 7.83
C ASP A 15 -10.88 -8.94 7.61
N ILE A 16 -10.21 -7.98 6.95
CA ILE A 16 -8.78 -8.00 6.62
C ILE A 16 -8.14 -6.66 6.97
N MET A 17 -7.01 -6.71 7.66
CA MET A 17 -6.19 -5.54 7.97
C MET A 17 -4.80 -5.70 7.37
N CYS A 18 -4.37 -4.73 6.56
CA CYS A 18 -3.04 -4.68 5.96
C CYS A 18 -2.21 -3.59 6.64
N LEU A 19 -1.06 -3.98 7.17
CA LEU A 19 -0.14 -3.09 7.87
C LEU A 19 1.21 -3.05 7.16
N GLN A 20 1.81 -1.86 7.15
CA GLN A 20 3.16 -1.61 6.67
C GLN A 20 4.01 -1.02 7.80
N GLU A 21 5.33 -1.02 7.64
CA GLU A 21 6.28 -0.52 8.64
C GLU A 21 6.18 -1.20 10.00
N THR A 22 5.99 -2.53 10.02
CA THR A 22 5.97 -3.29 11.29
C THR A 22 7.29 -3.19 12.05
N LYS A 23 8.42 -2.99 11.33
CA LYS A 23 9.78 -2.76 11.88
C LYS A 23 10.22 -3.81 12.91
N CYS A 24 9.69 -5.00 12.76
CA CYS A 24 9.81 -6.09 13.71
C CYS A 24 10.15 -7.37 12.93
N ILE A 25 10.98 -8.23 13.49
CA ILE A 25 11.20 -9.58 12.95
C ILE A 25 9.97 -10.44 13.19
N ASP A 26 9.82 -11.49 12.43
CA ASP A 26 8.62 -12.36 12.43
C ASP A 26 8.30 -12.90 13.83
N GLU A 27 9.31 -13.33 14.59
CA GLU A 27 9.17 -13.94 15.92
C GLU A 27 8.70 -12.95 17.01
N LYS A 28 8.80 -11.65 16.75
CA LYS A 28 8.40 -10.59 17.68
C LYS A 28 7.07 -9.94 17.36
N LEU A 29 6.38 -10.42 16.33
CA LEU A 29 5.05 -9.94 16.01
C LEU A 29 4.04 -10.38 17.07
N PRO A 30 3.24 -9.48 17.62
CA PRO A 30 2.31 -9.78 18.73
C PRO A 30 1.02 -10.42 18.24
N LEU A 31 1.12 -11.55 17.53
CA LEU A 31 -0.02 -12.20 16.85
C LEU A 31 -1.12 -12.61 17.81
N GLU A 32 -0.77 -13.09 19.01
CA GLU A 32 -1.75 -13.47 20.06
C GLU A 32 -2.71 -12.32 20.44
N ALA A 33 -2.19 -11.07 20.43
CA ALA A 33 -3.02 -9.91 20.74
C ALA A 33 -4.09 -9.67 19.66
N PHE A 34 -3.80 -10.01 18.42
CA PHE A 34 -4.74 -9.88 17.30
C PHE A 34 -5.69 -11.08 17.22
N GLU A 35 -5.21 -12.28 17.55
CA GLU A 35 -6.04 -13.49 17.61
C GLU A 35 -7.19 -13.32 18.62
N LYS A 36 -6.91 -12.73 19.81
CA LYS A 36 -7.93 -12.38 20.82
C LYS A 36 -9.00 -11.40 20.31
N LEU A 37 -8.72 -10.69 19.19
CA LEU A 37 -9.64 -9.78 18.52
C LEU A 37 -10.35 -10.44 17.32
N GLY A 38 -10.20 -11.75 17.14
CA GLY A 38 -10.86 -12.52 16.09
C GLY A 38 -10.03 -12.71 14.80
N TYR A 39 -8.82 -12.13 14.72
CA TYR A 39 -7.92 -12.31 13.57
C TYR A 39 -7.11 -13.59 13.72
N LYS A 40 -7.75 -14.73 13.40
CA LYS A 40 -7.17 -16.07 13.58
C LYS A 40 -6.09 -16.42 12.56
N PHE A 41 -6.03 -15.70 11.47
CA PHE A 41 -5.07 -15.93 10.38
C PHE A 41 -4.21 -14.72 10.17
N ALA A 42 -2.91 -14.94 9.95
CA ALA A 42 -1.95 -13.88 9.67
C ALA A 42 -0.93 -14.34 8.62
N ALA A 43 -0.54 -13.42 7.75
CA ALA A 43 0.59 -13.57 6.87
C ALA A 43 1.51 -12.36 7.02
N PHE A 44 2.81 -12.60 7.10
CA PHE A 44 3.77 -11.53 7.39
C PHE A 44 5.14 -11.81 6.81
N LYS A 45 5.88 -10.72 6.61
CA LYS A 45 7.29 -10.69 6.28
C LYS A 45 7.91 -9.55 7.05
N GLY A 46 8.65 -9.87 8.10
CA GLY A 46 9.27 -8.90 9.00
C GLY A 46 10.70 -8.57 8.64
N GLN A 47 11.17 -7.43 9.14
CA GLN A 47 12.57 -7.02 9.06
C GLN A 47 12.92 -6.20 10.30
N LYS A 48 14.07 -6.47 10.89
CA LYS A 48 14.53 -5.76 12.10
C LYS A 48 14.72 -4.27 11.81
N SER A 49 14.05 -3.43 12.58
CA SER A 49 14.17 -1.96 12.57
C SER A 49 13.68 -1.23 11.30
N TYR A 50 13.44 -1.93 10.20
CA TYR A 50 13.04 -1.36 8.92
C TYR A 50 11.88 -2.14 8.31
N ASN A 51 11.14 -1.53 7.40
CA ASN A 51 10.11 -2.16 6.58
C ASN A 51 9.16 -3.06 7.39
N GLY A 52 8.77 -4.17 6.81
CA GLY A 52 7.86 -5.15 7.40
C GLY A 52 6.41 -4.94 6.96
N VAL A 53 5.79 -6.01 6.50
CA VAL A 53 4.40 -6.06 6.06
C VAL A 53 3.67 -7.19 6.77
N LEU A 54 2.40 -6.94 7.13
CA LEU A 54 1.56 -7.88 7.85
C LEU A 54 0.13 -7.79 7.30
N ILE A 55 -0.48 -8.93 7.07
CA ILE A 55 -1.93 -9.05 6.83
C ILE A 55 -2.52 -9.86 7.99
N LEU A 56 -3.51 -9.28 8.64
CA LEU A 56 -4.37 -9.96 9.62
C LEU A 56 -5.70 -10.27 8.95
N SER A 57 -6.24 -11.47 9.17
CA SER A 57 -7.49 -11.90 8.57
C SER A 57 -8.36 -12.67 9.57
N LYS A 58 -9.66 -12.38 9.57
CA LYS A 58 -10.68 -13.22 10.21
C LYS A 58 -11.02 -14.42 9.36
N ARG A 59 -10.83 -14.29 8.03
CA ARG A 59 -11.10 -15.31 7.03
C ARG A 59 -9.89 -16.20 6.83
N LYS A 60 -10.12 -17.47 6.51
CA LYS A 60 -9.06 -18.44 6.32
C LYS A 60 -8.19 -18.11 5.11
N ILE A 61 -6.87 -18.09 5.34
CA ILE A 61 -5.83 -17.94 4.32
C ILE A 61 -5.46 -19.34 3.83
N VAL A 62 -5.53 -19.58 2.52
CA VAL A 62 -5.19 -20.88 1.90
C VAL A 62 -3.84 -20.85 1.19
N ASN A 63 -3.35 -19.65 0.79
CA ASN A 63 -2.04 -19.51 0.18
C ASN A 63 -1.39 -18.17 0.61
N VAL A 64 -0.05 -18.15 0.65
CA VAL A 64 0.76 -16.96 0.98
C VAL A 64 1.86 -16.79 -0.06
N GLU A 65 1.99 -15.60 -0.62
CA GLU A 65 3.01 -15.23 -1.59
C GLU A 65 3.92 -14.13 -1.04
N LYS A 66 5.23 -14.27 -1.25
CA LYS A 66 6.26 -13.30 -0.84
C LYS A 66 7.13 -12.96 -2.03
N PHE A 67 6.96 -11.78 -2.63
CA PHE A 67 7.83 -11.34 -3.71
C PHE A 67 8.97 -10.49 -3.16
N ASN A 68 10.13 -10.66 -3.77
CA ASN A 68 11.25 -9.74 -3.64
C ASN A 68 11.30 -8.88 -4.91
N PHE A 69 11.52 -7.60 -4.74
CA PHE A 69 11.67 -6.64 -5.83
C PHE A 69 13.09 -6.08 -5.80
N CYS A 70 13.64 -5.73 -6.97
CA CYS A 70 14.98 -5.18 -7.14
C CYS A 70 16.09 -6.08 -6.56
N ASP A 71 15.93 -7.41 -6.64
CA ASP A 71 16.84 -8.40 -6.04
C ASP A 71 17.14 -8.16 -4.55
N LYS A 72 16.22 -7.49 -3.84
CA LYS A 72 16.34 -7.22 -2.41
C LYS A 72 15.38 -8.07 -1.60
N ALA A 73 15.93 -8.73 -0.57
CA ALA A 73 15.13 -9.49 0.40
C ALA A 73 14.48 -8.60 1.47
N ASP A 74 14.13 -7.35 1.12
CA ASP A 74 13.45 -6.45 2.03
C ASP A 74 11.96 -6.80 2.18
N ALA A 75 11.42 -6.50 3.37
CA ALA A 75 10.07 -6.92 3.74
C ALA A 75 9.04 -5.88 3.27
N ARG A 76 8.77 -5.84 1.94
CA ARG A 76 7.90 -4.83 1.30
C ARG A 76 6.68 -5.39 0.59
N HIS A 77 6.55 -6.72 0.53
CA HIS A 77 5.40 -7.37 -0.09
C HIS A 77 5.03 -8.64 0.65
N ILE A 78 3.72 -8.82 0.83
CA ILE A 78 3.07 -10.07 1.21
C ILE A 78 1.73 -10.17 0.50
N GLY A 79 1.44 -11.32 -0.10
CA GLY A 79 0.16 -11.64 -0.71
C GLY A 79 -0.51 -12.80 0.01
N ILE A 80 -1.83 -12.80 0.05
CA ILE A 80 -2.64 -13.93 0.53
C ILE A 80 -3.70 -14.30 -0.49
N GLU A 81 -4.12 -15.56 -0.44
CA GLU A 81 -5.33 -16.03 -1.11
C GLU A 81 -6.29 -16.58 -0.05
N LEU A 82 -7.56 -16.21 -0.16
CA LEU A 82 -8.64 -16.69 0.69
C LEU A 82 -9.35 -17.90 0.05
N GLU A 83 -10.12 -18.65 0.83
CA GLU A 83 -10.84 -19.86 0.36
C GLU A 83 -11.76 -19.63 -0.83
N ASP A 84 -12.30 -18.42 -1.02
CA ASP A 84 -13.15 -18.04 -2.15
C ASP A 84 -12.39 -17.51 -3.36
N GLY A 85 -11.05 -17.62 -3.33
CA GLY A 85 -10.15 -17.22 -4.39
C GLY A 85 -9.86 -15.70 -4.46
N ILE A 86 -10.30 -14.92 -3.47
CA ILE A 86 -9.90 -13.51 -3.35
C ILE A 86 -8.42 -13.45 -2.96
N LYS A 87 -7.64 -12.69 -3.73
CA LYS A 87 -6.23 -12.41 -3.46
C LYS A 87 -6.06 -10.99 -2.97
N VAL A 88 -5.23 -10.82 -1.93
CA VAL A 88 -4.88 -9.49 -1.39
C VAL A 88 -3.38 -9.36 -1.33
N HIS A 89 -2.83 -8.39 -2.06
CA HIS A 89 -1.41 -8.06 -2.05
C HIS A 89 -1.19 -6.76 -1.26
N ASN A 90 -0.46 -6.87 -0.17
CA ASN A 90 -0.05 -5.75 0.67
C ASN A 90 1.36 -5.29 0.27
N LEU A 91 1.47 -4.05 -0.16
CA LEU A 91 2.69 -3.43 -0.68
C LEU A 91 3.15 -2.27 0.21
N TYR A 92 4.45 -2.21 0.44
CA TYR A 92 5.12 -1.06 1.02
C TYR A 92 6.18 -0.54 0.04
N ILE A 93 5.77 0.37 -0.85
CA ILE A 93 6.65 0.92 -1.88
C ILE A 93 7.70 1.83 -1.23
N PRO A 94 8.98 1.80 -1.66
CA PRO A 94 10.02 2.66 -1.11
C PRO A 94 9.62 4.14 -1.12
N ALA A 95 9.93 4.88 -0.05
CA ALA A 95 9.62 6.31 0.05
C ALA A 95 10.39 7.15 -0.99
N GLY A 96 11.61 6.74 -1.38
CA GLY A 96 12.38 7.39 -2.42
C GLY A 96 13.33 8.50 -1.93
N GLY A 97 13.37 8.81 -0.63
CA GLY A 97 14.22 9.88 -0.09
C GLY A 97 13.70 11.28 -0.42
N ASP A 98 14.58 12.28 -0.41
CA ASP A 98 14.21 13.69 -0.54
C ASP A 98 14.49 14.29 -1.93
N LEU A 99 15.47 13.74 -2.68
CA LEU A 99 15.89 14.23 -4.00
C LEU A 99 15.29 13.35 -5.10
N PRO A 100 14.43 13.89 -6.00
CA PRO A 100 13.83 13.13 -7.09
C PRO A 100 14.74 13.04 -8.33
N ASP A 101 15.93 12.51 -8.15
CA ASP A 101 16.91 12.30 -9.23
C ASP A 101 17.45 10.88 -9.15
N ILE A 102 17.20 10.08 -10.21
CA ILE A 102 17.60 8.69 -10.32
C ILE A 102 19.13 8.52 -10.26
N ARG A 103 19.88 9.48 -10.83
CA ARG A 103 21.35 9.40 -10.92
C ARG A 103 22.05 9.82 -9.62
N LEU A 104 21.43 10.72 -8.86
CA LEU A 104 22.01 11.31 -7.66
C LEU A 104 21.46 10.71 -6.36
N ASN A 105 20.32 10.04 -6.42
CA ASN A 105 19.65 9.49 -5.26
C ASN A 105 19.33 8.00 -5.43
N PRO A 106 20.16 7.10 -4.89
CA PRO A 106 19.92 5.66 -4.97
C PRO A 106 18.59 5.19 -4.35
N LYS A 107 18.02 5.96 -3.40
CA LYS A 107 16.71 5.66 -2.82
C LYS A 107 15.58 5.94 -3.81
N PHE A 108 15.74 7.00 -4.61
CA PHE A 108 14.76 7.33 -5.65
C PHE A 108 14.86 6.35 -6.82
N GLU A 109 16.09 6.03 -7.25
CA GLU A 109 16.34 4.98 -8.24
C GLU A 109 15.68 3.65 -7.82
N HIS A 110 15.92 3.21 -6.58
CA HIS A 110 15.30 1.99 -6.05
C HIS A 110 13.76 2.05 -6.10
N LYS A 111 13.15 3.20 -5.79
CA LYS A 111 11.70 3.38 -5.89
C LYS A 111 11.19 3.20 -7.32
N ILE A 112 11.87 3.82 -8.28
CA ILE A 112 11.48 3.76 -9.70
C ILE A 112 11.62 2.34 -10.24
N ASN A 113 12.72 1.65 -9.92
CA ASN A 113 12.94 0.25 -10.30
C ASN A 113 11.88 -0.67 -9.66
N PHE A 114 11.56 -0.46 -8.38
CA PHE A 114 10.52 -1.20 -7.67
C PHE A 114 9.15 -1.06 -8.36
N LEU A 115 8.77 0.15 -8.78
CA LEU A 115 7.54 0.41 -9.52
C LEU A 115 7.53 -0.26 -10.90
N SER A 116 8.67 -0.27 -11.61
CA SER A 116 8.81 -0.96 -12.89
C SER A 116 8.60 -2.48 -12.72
N GLU A 117 9.19 -3.08 -11.70
CA GLU A 117 9.00 -4.50 -11.43
C GLU A 117 7.58 -4.85 -10.99
N ILE A 118 6.92 -3.99 -10.18
CA ILE A 118 5.49 -4.14 -9.88
C ILE A 118 4.67 -4.16 -11.17
N LYS A 119 4.93 -3.21 -12.08
CA LYS A 119 4.23 -3.11 -13.36
C LYS A 119 4.31 -4.43 -14.14
N ASP A 120 5.51 -4.98 -14.26
CA ASP A 120 5.73 -6.19 -15.04
C ASP A 120 5.21 -7.45 -14.33
N LYS A 121 5.41 -7.54 -13.02
CA LYS A 121 4.93 -8.66 -12.20
C LYS A 121 3.42 -8.78 -12.23
N PHE A 122 2.72 -7.68 -11.94
CA PHE A 122 1.26 -7.68 -11.87
C PHE A 122 0.56 -7.57 -13.22
N PHE A 123 1.26 -7.32 -14.31
CA PHE A 123 0.73 -7.44 -15.66
C PHE A 123 0.69 -8.89 -16.16
N ASN A 124 1.74 -9.66 -15.86
CA ASN A 124 1.88 -11.06 -16.32
C ASN A 124 1.21 -12.08 -15.37
N TYR A 125 0.65 -11.62 -14.28
CA TYR A 125 0.01 -12.47 -13.27
C TYR A 125 -1.45 -12.71 -13.68
N GLU A 126 -1.92 -13.98 -13.63
CA GLU A 126 -3.35 -14.28 -13.80
C GLU A 126 -4.15 -13.71 -12.65
N MET A 127 -4.58 -12.45 -12.82
CA MET A 127 -5.24 -11.71 -11.77
C MET A 127 -6.75 -11.80 -11.91
N LYS A 128 -7.34 -12.76 -11.19
CA LYS A 128 -8.79 -12.80 -10.96
C LYS A 128 -9.04 -12.50 -9.49
N LYS A 129 -10.07 -11.73 -9.17
CA LYS A 129 -10.48 -11.40 -7.79
C LYS A 129 -9.30 -10.87 -6.93
N THR A 130 -8.47 -9.99 -7.49
CA THR A 130 -7.26 -9.50 -6.82
C THR A 130 -7.43 -8.07 -6.36
N ILE A 131 -6.96 -7.80 -5.14
CA ILE A 131 -6.90 -6.47 -4.51
C ILE A 131 -5.43 -6.17 -4.21
N MET A 132 -4.97 -4.99 -4.61
CA MET A 132 -3.65 -4.47 -4.30
C MET A 132 -3.79 -3.28 -3.36
N VAL A 133 -3.19 -3.35 -2.19
CA VAL A 133 -3.32 -2.33 -1.14
C VAL A 133 -1.96 -1.97 -0.55
N GLY A 134 -1.90 -0.84 0.12
CA GLY A 134 -0.78 -0.48 0.99
C GLY A 134 -0.31 0.95 0.85
N ASP A 135 0.82 1.24 1.45
CA ASP A 135 1.51 2.52 1.32
C ASP A 135 2.35 2.53 0.03
N PHE A 136 1.83 3.21 -0.98
CA PHE A 136 2.51 3.33 -2.28
C PHE A 136 3.52 4.46 -2.30
N ASN A 137 3.51 5.32 -1.26
CA ASN A 137 4.35 6.50 -1.19
C ASN A 137 4.24 7.42 -2.42
N ILE A 138 3.09 7.38 -3.13
CA ILE A 138 2.82 8.19 -4.32
C ILE A 138 1.42 8.80 -4.20
N ALA A 139 1.32 10.10 -4.43
CA ALA A 139 0.08 10.84 -4.56
C ALA A 139 -0.14 11.17 -6.05
N PRO A 140 -0.95 10.38 -6.80
CA PRO A 140 -0.95 10.43 -8.26
C PRO A 140 -1.65 11.65 -8.86
N LEU A 141 -2.64 12.22 -8.17
CA LEU A 141 -3.49 13.26 -8.73
C LEU A 141 -3.27 14.64 -8.05
N PRO A 142 -3.61 15.75 -8.71
CA PRO A 142 -3.57 17.09 -8.11
C PRO A 142 -4.37 17.20 -6.80
N ASP A 143 -5.45 16.44 -6.68
CA ASP A 143 -6.30 16.40 -5.50
C ASP A 143 -5.79 15.45 -4.41
N ASP A 144 -4.77 14.67 -4.69
CA ASP A 144 -4.11 13.79 -3.72
C ASP A 144 -3.03 14.51 -2.89
N VAL A 145 -2.80 15.79 -3.13
CA VAL A 145 -1.81 16.62 -2.43
C VAL A 145 -2.36 17.98 -2.05
N TRP A 146 -1.86 18.54 -0.96
CA TRP A 146 -2.28 19.86 -0.48
C TRP A 146 -2.02 20.98 -1.50
N SER A 147 -0.94 20.89 -2.29
CA SER A 147 -0.62 21.80 -3.38
C SER A 147 0.11 21.08 -4.51
N HIS A 148 -0.58 20.91 -5.62
CA HIS A 148 0.01 20.30 -6.83
C HIS A 148 1.25 21.10 -7.29
N LYS A 149 1.11 22.42 -7.44
CA LYS A 149 2.20 23.29 -7.90
C LYS A 149 3.45 23.21 -7.02
N ALA A 150 3.29 23.17 -5.70
CA ALA A 150 4.42 23.14 -4.77
C ALA A 150 5.11 21.75 -4.73
N LEU A 151 4.42 20.69 -5.13
CA LEU A 151 4.91 19.32 -4.99
C LEU A 151 5.30 18.63 -6.30
N LEU A 152 5.20 19.31 -7.45
CA LEU A 152 5.57 18.77 -8.77
C LEU A 152 6.99 18.18 -8.85
N ASN A 153 7.92 18.73 -8.08
CA ASN A 153 9.31 18.27 -8.02
C ASN A 153 9.68 17.70 -6.65
N VAL A 154 8.70 17.23 -5.91
CA VAL A 154 8.91 16.62 -4.59
C VAL A 154 8.58 15.15 -4.67
N VAL A 155 9.48 14.32 -4.13
CA VAL A 155 9.27 12.86 -4.04
C VAL A 155 7.90 12.54 -3.46
N SER A 156 7.23 11.57 -4.01
CA SER A 156 5.84 11.14 -3.87
C SER A 156 4.82 11.84 -4.80
N HIS A 157 5.21 12.90 -5.54
CA HIS A 157 4.30 13.57 -6.49
C HIS A 157 5.02 14.04 -7.77
N THR A 158 6.20 13.50 -8.04
CA THR A 158 6.92 13.80 -9.30
C THR A 158 6.24 13.16 -10.49
N LYS A 159 6.42 13.77 -11.66
CA LYS A 159 5.83 13.27 -12.90
C LYS A 159 6.19 11.80 -13.18
N ILE A 160 7.44 11.39 -12.96
CA ILE A 160 7.88 10.02 -13.20
C ILE A 160 7.16 9.02 -12.29
N GLU A 161 6.94 9.35 -11.02
CA GLU A 161 6.22 8.49 -10.07
C GLU A 161 4.74 8.37 -10.43
N THR A 162 4.11 9.49 -10.73
CA THR A 162 2.67 9.55 -11.05
C THR A 162 2.36 8.87 -12.39
N ASP A 163 3.23 9.05 -13.39
CA ASP A 163 3.11 8.37 -14.69
C ASP A 163 3.24 6.85 -14.53
N LEU A 164 4.26 6.38 -13.78
CA LEU A 164 4.46 4.94 -13.54
C LEU A 164 3.26 4.31 -12.82
N LEU A 165 2.74 4.95 -11.78
CA LEU A 165 1.56 4.43 -11.08
C LEU A 165 0.32 4.43 -11.99
N SER A 166 0.17 5.46 -12.82
CA SER A 166 -0.90 5.52 -13.82
C SER A 166 -0.77 4.40 -14.86
N GLU A 167 0.46 4.12 -15.31
CA GLU A 167 0.74 3.03 -16.24
C GLU A 167 0.46 1.66 -15.61
N ILE A 168 0.87 1.42 -14.35
CA ILE A 168 0.54 0.21 -13.59
C ILE A 168 -0.97 0.01 -13.57
N LYS A 169 -1.73 1.04 -13.18
CA LYS A 169 -3.19 0.97 -13.13
C LYS A 169 -3.81 0.69 -14.49
N LYS A 170 -3.38 1.41 -15.52
CA LYS A 170 -3.92 1.26 -16.89
C LYS A 170 -3.63 -0.12 -17.48
N ARG A 171 -2.38 -0.60 -17.41
CA ARG A 171 -1.98 -1.91 -17.96
C ARG A 171 -2.65 -3.06 -17.23
N GLY A 172 -2.71 -3.03 -15.91
CA GLY A 172 -3.33 -4.05 -15.09
C GLY A 172 -4.86 -3.91 -14.97
N LYS A 173 -5.47 -2.88 -15.56
CA LYS A 173 -6.91 -2.55 -15.40
C LYS A 173 -7.34 -2.38 -13.94
N TRP A 174 -6.45 -1.81 -13.14
CA TRP A 174 -6.71 -1.53 -11.72
C TRP A 174 -7.58 -0.29 -11.53
N ILE A 175 -8.63 -0.42 -10.73
CA ILE A 175 -9.46 0.68 -10.27
C ILE A 175 -8.94 1.15 -8.92
N ASP A 176 -8.70 2.44 -8.80
CA ASP A 176 -8.45 3.11 -7.53
C ASP A 176 -9.81 3.31 -6.81
N THR A 177 -10.12 2.43 -5.87
CA THR A 177 -11.46 2.37 -5.25
C THR A 177 -11.86 3.66 -4.54
N PHE A 178 -10.89 4.38 -3.96
CA PHE A 178 -11.17 5.67 -3.33
C PHE A 178 -11.58 6.73 -4.35
N ARG A 179 -10.93 6.76 -5.51
CA ARG A 179 -11.24 7.73 -6.55
C ARG A 179 -12.47 7.35 -7.36
N GLU A 180 -12.81 6.07 -7.42
CA GLU A 180 -14.09 5.64 -7.98
C GLU A 180 -15.27 6.16 -7.17
N ILE A 181 -15.17 6.15 -5.83
CA ILE A 181 -16.21 6.63 -4.92
C ILE A 181 -16.14 8.16 -4.77
N ASN A 182 -14.94 8.74 -4.77
CA ASN A 182 -14.69 10.17 -4.59
C ASN A 182 -13.86 10.71 -5.76
N PRO A 183 -14.48 10.97 -6.94
CA PRO A 183 -13.73 11.32 -8.15
C PRO A 183 -13.02 12.67 -8.09
N SER A 184 -13.44 13.55 -7.20
CA SER A 184 -12.87 14.90 -7.02
C SER A 184 -12.71 15.26 -5.54
N GLY A 185 -12.01 16.39 -5.29
CA GLY A 185 -11.80 16.90 -3.95
C GLY A 185 -10.52 16.37 -3.27
N LYS A 186 -10.05 17.16 -2.30
CA LYS A 186 -8.83 16.83 -1.55
C LYS A 186 -9.04 15.62 -0.67
N LEU A 187 -8.15 14.63 -0.84
CA LEU A 187 -8.16 13.40 -0.07
C LEU A 187 -6.72 13.07 0.37
N TYR A 188 -6.53 12.88 1.67
CA TYR A 188 -5.22 12.60 2.23
C TYR A 188 -5.28 11.42 3.19
N SER A 189 -4.21 10.60 3.20
CA SER A 189 -4.01 9.50 4.13
C SER A 189 -2.77 9.70 5.02
N TRP A 190 -1.94 10.68 4.69
CA TRP A 190 -0.68 10.93 5.36
C TRP A 190 -0.42 12.44 5.57
N TRP A 191 0.16 12.79 6.72
CA TRP A 191 0.65 14.12 7.08
C TRP A 191 2.05 14.02 7.68
N SER A 192 2.89 15.02 7.42
CA SER A 192 4.24 15.04 7.97
C SER A 192 4.23 15.20 9.50
N TYR A 193 4.86 14.27 10.20
CA TYR A 193 5.07 14.37 11.65
C TYR A 193 5.98 15.55 12.06
N ARG A 194 6.69 16.14 11.11
CA ARG A 194 7.52 17.33 11.34
C ARG A 194 6.69 18.62 11.35
N ALA A 195 5.45 18.57 10.92
CA ALA A 195 4.56 19.73 10.99
C ALA A 195 4.17 19.99 12.45
N ARG A 196 4.47 21.17 12.95
CA ARG A 196 4.19 21.58 14.35
C ARG A 196 2.70 21.45 14.69
N ASP A 197 1.86 21.82 13.74
CA ASP A 197 0.40 21.64 13.80
C ASP A 197 -0.11 21.12 12.45
N TRP A 198 -0.17 19.79 12.32
CA TRP A 198 -0.61 19.16 11.09
C TRP A 198 -2.12 19.34 10.84
N LYS A 199 -2.91 19.51 11.90
CA LYS A 199 -4.37 19.72 11.78
C LYS A 199 -4.69 21.08 11.18
N VAL A 200 -4.03 22.12 11.67
CA VAL A 200 -4.22 23.49 11.17
C VAL A 200 -3.63 23.66 9.78
N SER A 201 -2.42 23.17 9.53
CA SER A 201 -1.76 23.31 8.22
C SER A 201 -2.40 22.47 7.14
N ASN A 202 -2.96 21.33 7.49
CA ASN A 202 -3.58 20.30 6.64
C ASN A 202 -2.79 19.99 5.35
N ARG A 203 -1.45 20.00 5.43
CA ARG A 203 -0.56 19.71 4.31
C ARG A 203 -0.41 18.21 4.10
N GLY A 204 -1.51 17.56 3.74
CA GLY A 204 -1.58 16.12 3.55
C GLY A 204 -1.23 15.66 2.15
N ARG A 205 -1.04 14.33 2.02
CA ARG A 205 -0.88 13.58 0.77
C ARG A 205 -1.67 12.28 0.88
N ARG A 206 -2.22 11.79 -0.21
CA ARG A 206 -2.78 10.45 -0.27
C ARG A 206 -1.69 9.49 -0.76
N LEU A 207 -1.11 8.74 0.15
CA LEU A 207 -0.02 7.78 -0.11
C LEU A 207 -0.50 6.32 -0.06
N ASP A 208 -1.59 6.08 0.67
CA ASP A 208 -2.20 4.76 0.83
C ASP A 208 -3.27 4.54 -0.24
N HIS A 209 -3.25 3.37 -0.84
CA HIS A 209 -4.12 3.02 -1.95
C HIS A 209 -4.80 1.68 -1.71
N ILE A 210 -6.02 1.56 -2.26
CA ILE A 210 -6.73 0.29 -2.43
C ILE A 210 -7.14 0.23 -3.90
N CYS A 211 -6.55 -0.71 -4.63
CA CYS A 211 -6.82 -0.92 -6.04
C CYS A 211 -7.41 -2.31 -6.24
N CYS A 212 -8.51 -2.42 -6.98
CA CYS A 212 -9.12 -3.69 -7.33
C CYS A 212 -9.24 -3.86 -8.85
N LEU A 213 -9.42 -5.08 -9.30
CA LEU A 213 -9.68 -5.37 -10.71
C LEU A 213 -11.17 -5.21 -11.04
N LEU A 214 -11.46 -4.66 -12.20
CA LEU A 214 -12.83 -4.46 -12.71
C LEU A 214 -13.70 -5.73 -12.70
N TYR A 215 -13.08 -6.90 -12.89
CA TYR A 215 -13.78 -8.20 -12.96
C TYR A 215 -14.14 -8.80 -11.59
N THR A 216 -13.89 -8.10 -10.49
CA THR A 216 -14.28 -8.52 -9.15
C THR A 216 -15.60 -7.94 -8.68
N SER A 217 -16.15 -6.98 -9.40
CA SER A 217 -17.48 -6.45 -9.13
C SER A 217 -18.52 -7.21 -9.95
N PRO A 218 -19.54 -7.83 -9.35
CA PRO A 218 -20.68 -8.31 -10.13
C PRO A 218 -21.27 -7.13 -10.88
N SER A 219 -21.47 -7.29 -12.20
CA SER A 219 -22.16 -6.28 -12.99
C SER A 219 -23.52 -6.01 -12.37
N PRO A 220 -23.94 -4.74 -12.22
CA PRO A 220 -25.29 -4.43 -11.75
C PRO A 220 -26.39 -4.79 -12.75
N ARG A 221 -26.08 -5.55 -13.80
CA ARG A 221 -26.97 -5.86 -14.91
C ARG A 221 -27.16 -7.35 -15.22
N ASP A 222 -26.82 -8.24 -14.26
CA ASP A 222 -27.18 -9.66 -14.39
C ASP A 222 -28.21 -10.03 -13.34
#